data_475fb88f2de108a415484d19d91b4bfd
#
_entry.id   475fb88f2de108a415484d19d91b4bfd
#
_cell.length_a   1.000
_cell.length_b   1.000
_cell.length_c   1.000
_cell.angle_alpha   90.00
_cell.angle_beta   90.00
_cell.angle_gamma   90.00
#
_symmetry.space_group_name_H-M   'P 1'
#
loop_
_entity.id
_entity.type
_entity.pdbx_description
1 polymer ?
#
loop_
_entity_poly.entity_id
_entity_poly.type
_entity_poly.pdbx_seq_one_letter_code
_entity_poly.pdbx_strand_id
1 'polypeptide(L)'
;MTDQAQPVQSEALNDRVAWYSVAVLTLAYLFSYIDRQILSLMVGPIKRDLNLTDTEFSLLAGLAFALFYTLLGIPIARLADNRNRTKLIAIGVALWSVATVSGGMARNFLHLFIARVLVGVGEAALSPAAYSLLSDRFSPARLGRAIGVYSSGVFVGIGLSFIIGGMLVSSLEASGGMDFPLLGHLTSWQATFVIVGLPGLLVALLVLTLVEPQRKSLSGGLVEERMSNHAILQWLRGNGRLYLSHFFGFAMVTLLFNAILAWAPELFIRIHGVERSEIGIKLGVIAALAGGAGIVSGGILSDWLTRRNVIAAPIRAGFIGCACLLPFAVAAPIMRTPDMALLLFVPLLFFASFPFGPAATSLQVITPARMRAQVSALYLFVVNLTGIGFGGTATALLTDYVFRDPMKLNWAMSSIAMLAGVLCLLFLGLAVKPYQSAYQSLLAGEP
;
A
#
# COMPACT_ATOMS: atom_id res chain seq x y z
N MET A 1 -42.25 0.58 -37.42
CA MET A 1 -41.03 1.41 -37.35
C MET A 1 -41.01 2.10 -36.01
N THR A 2 -40.51 1.49 -35.00
CA THR A 2 -40.16 2.11 -33.71
C THR A 2 -39.47 1.01 -32.90
N ASP A 3 -38.29 1.31 -32.43
CA ASP A 3 -37.58 0.62 -31.31
C ASP A 3 -36.20 0.00 -31.60
N GLN A 4 -35.30 0.83 -32.17
CA GLN A 4 -33.87 0.48 -32.18
C GLN A 4 -32.96 1.52 -31.47
N ALA A 5 -33.51 2.54 -30.82
CA ALA A 5 -32.71 3.60 -30.18
C ALA A 5 -32.41 3.35 -28.69
N GLN A 6 -33.05 2.38 -28.05
CA GLN A 6 -32.88 2.12 -26.59
C GLN A 6 -31.60 1.40 -26.17
N PRO A 7 -30.98 0.46 -26.92
CA PRO A 7 -29.78 -0.25 -26.40
C PRO A 7 -28.54 0.64 -26.32
N VAL A 8 -28.32 1.55 -27.24
CA VAL A 8 -27.10 2.39 -27.28
C VAL A 8 -27.08 3.44 -26.16
N GLN A 9 -28.22 4.02 -25.81
CA GLN A 9 -28.31 4.98 -24.69
C GLN A 9 -28.16 4.29 -23.34
N SER A 10 -28.69 3.09 -23.18
CA SER A 10 -28.55 2.32 -21.93
C SER A 10 -27.11 1.84 -21.68
N GLU A 11 -26.37 1.43 -22.72
CA GLU A 11 -24.94 1.06 -22.61
C GLU A 11 -24.06 2.27 -22.30
N ALA A 12 -24.27 3.42 -22.93
CA ALA A 12 -23.53 4.65 -22.67
C ALA A 12 -23.80 5.19 -21.25
N LEU A 13 -25.02 5.08 -20.74
CA LEU A 13 -25.39 5.45 -19.39
C LEU A 13 -24.74 4.51 -18.36
N ASN A 14 -24.76 3.20 -18.62
CA ASN A 14 -24.08 2.20 -17.81
C ASN A 14 -22.55 2.41 -17.77
N ASP A 15 -21.95 2.81 -18.87
CA ASP A 15 -20.50 3.08 -18.95
C ASP A 15 -20.12 4.32 -18.13
N ARG A 16 -20.90 5.39 -18.16
CA ARG A 16 -20.70 6.59 -17.33
C ARG A 16 -20.79 6.28 -15.85
N VAL A 17 -21.80 5.51 -15.42
CA VAL A 17 -21.97 5.09 -14.02
C VAL A 17 -20.82 4.19 -13.58
N ALA A 18 -20.31 3.32 -14.45
CA ALA A 18 -19.17 2.47 -14.17
C ALA A 18 -17.89 3.28 -13.93
N TRP A 19 -17.57 4.23 -14.82
CA TRP A 19 -16.39 5.10 -14.66
C TRP A 19 -16.53 6.11 -13.53
N TYR A 20 -17.74 6.59 -13.24
CA TYR A 20 -18.01 7.37 -12.02
C TYR A 20 -17.65 6.58 -10.77
N SER A 21 -18.00 5.28 -10.73
CA SER A 21 -17.62 4.42 -9.62
C SER A 21 -16.10 4.27 -9.50
N VAL A 22 -15.38 4.11 -10.61
CA VAL A 22 -13.91 4.10 -10.61
C VAL A 22 -13.36 5.39 -10.03
N ALA A 23 -13.86 6.56 -10.47
CA ALA A 23 -13.37 7.86 -10.00
C ALA A 23 -13.58 8.04 -8.50
N VAL A 24 -14.78 7.74 -7.97
CA VAL A 24 -15.09 7.86 -6.54
C VAL A 24 -14.26 6.88 -5.69
N LEU A 25 -14.11 5.63 -6.14
CA LEU A 25 -13.29 4.64 -5.44
C LEU A 25 -11.80 5.00 -5.49
N THR A 26 -11.31 5.53 -6.61
CA THR A 26 -9.94 6.04 -6.73
C THR A 26 -9.70 7.20 -5.77
N LEU A 27 -10.67 8.12 -5.67
CA LEU A 27 -10.62 9.23 -4.70
C LEU A 27 -10.56 8.71 -3.26
N ALA A 28 -11.40 7.74 -2.90
CA ALA A 28 -11.35 7.11 -1.58
C ALA A 28 -9.99 6.45 -1.30
N TYR A 29 -9.41 5.78 -2.30
CA TYR A 29 -8.10 5.14 -2.16
C TYR A 29 -6.96 6.15 -2.03
N LEU A 30 -7.05 7.26 -2.76
CA LEU A 30 -6.13 8.38 -2.64
C LEU A 30 -6.15 8.96 -1.22
N PHE A 31 -7.33 9.23 -0.64
CA PHE A 31 -7.46 9.74 0.73
C PHE A 31 -6.92 8.76 1.77
N SER A 32 -7.15 7.45 1.61
CA SER A 32 -6.55 6.41 2.46
C SER A 32 -5.02 6.52 2.48
N TYR A 33 -4.37 6.72 1.32
CA TYR A 33 -2.91 6.89 1.28
C TYR A 33 -2.43 8.24 1.81
N ILE A 34 -3.22 9.30 1.69
CA ILE A 34 -2.91 10.58 2.34
C ILE A 34 -2.87 10.39 3.86
N ASP A 35 -3.89 9.76 4.45
CA ASP A 35 -3.97 9.49 5.89
C ASP A 35 -2.81 8.63 6.42
N ARG A 36 -2.39 7.64 5.64
CA ARG A 36 -1.25 6.80 6.02
C ARG A 36 0.05 7.56 5.99
N GLN A 37 0.30 8.28 4.90
CA GLN A 37 1.63 8.78 4.59
C GLN A 37 1.94 10.11 5.25
N ILE A 38 0.91 10.88 5.64
CA ILE A 38 1.09 12.20 6.25
C ILE A 38 1.85 12.14 7.59
N LEU A 39 1.75 11.03 8.32
CA LEU A 39 2.50 10.82 9.56
C LEU A 39 4.01 10.96 9.38
N SER A 40 4.55 10.51 8.25
CA SER A 40 5.99 10.57 7.98
C SER A 40 6.55 12.00 7.92
N LEU A 41 5.67 12.99 7.69
CA LEU A 41 6.01 14.41 7.74
C LEU A 41 5.85 15.04 9.14
N MET A 42 5.21 14.33 10.07
CA MET A 42 4.92 14.81 11.42
C MET A 42 5.75 14.12 12.50
N VAL A 43 6.77 13.33 12.11
CA VAL A 43 7.65 12.60 13.05
C VAL A 43 8.18 13.52 14.16
N GLY A 44 8.84 14.61 13.77
CA GLY A 44 9.44 15.56 14.71
C GLY A 44 8.42 16.21 15.66
N PRO A 45 7.35 16.85 15.16
CA PRO A 45 6.29 17.44 15.99
C PRO A 45 5.65 16.46 16.97
N ILE A 46 5.21 15.29 16.52
CA ILE A 46 4.56 14.28 17.37
C ILE A 46 5.52 13.76 18.46
N LYS A 47 6.76 13.48 18.08
CA LYS A 47 7.77 13.02 19.05
C LYS A 47 8.06 14.04 20.12
N ARG A 48 8.17 15.32 19.77
CA ARG A 48 8.40 16.40 20.75
C ARG A 48 7.24 16.56 21.73
N ASP A 49 6.01 16.58 21.21
CA ASP A 49 4.81 16.84 22.01
C ASP A 49 4.44 15.65 22.91
N LEU A 50 4.62 14.43 22.44
CA LEU A 50 4.28 13.21 23.19
C LEU A 50 5.49 12.54 23.85
N ASN A 51 6.70 13.12 23.72
CA ASN A 51 7.97 12.62 24.25
C ASN A 51 8.25 11.16 23.85
N LEU A 52 8.18 10.88 22.53
CA LEU A 52 8.33 9.52 21.99
C LEU A 52 9.73 9.27 21.42
N THR A 53 10.16 8.02 21.49
CA THR A 53 11.30 7.48 20.74
C THR A 53 10.95 7.28 19.26
N ASP A 54 11.96 7.03 18.41
CA ASP A 54 11.70 6.67 17.00
C ASP A 54 10.94 5.33 16.91
N THR A 55 11.23 4.39 17.80
CA THR A 55 10.55 3.09 17.87
C THR A 55 9.08 3.25 18.23
N GLU A 56 8.75 3.99 19.29
CA GLU A 56 7.36 4.23 19.70
C GLU A 56 6.57 4.94 18.60
N PHE A 57 7.16 5.95 17.95
CA PHE A 57 6.54 6.60 16.80
C PHE A 57 6.28 5.61 15.65
N SER A 58 7.25 4.76 15.33
CA SER A 58 7.12 3.78 14.25
C SER A 58 6.05 2.71 14.52
N LEU A 59 5.83 2.34 15.80
CA LEU A 59 4.73 1.47 16.19
C LEU A 59 3.37 2.10 15.92
N LEU A 60 3.23 3.43 16.13
CA LEU A 60 2.00 4.17 15.79
C LEU A 60 1.79 4.23 14.27
N ALA A 61 2.84 4.52 13.54
CA ALA A 61 2.75 4.71 12.08
C ALA A 61 2.56 3.39 11.31
N GLY A 62 3.18 2.30 11.80
CA GLY A 62 3.23 1.01 11.12
C GLY A 62 2.36 -0.06 11.79
N LEU A 63 2.80 -0.59 12.92
CA LEU A 63 2.23 -1.80 13.51
C LEU A 63 0.78 -1.62 13.98
N ALA A 64 0.45 -0.50 14.63
CA ALA A 64 -0.90 -0.21 15.10
C ALA A 64 -1.93 -0.28 13.98
N PHE A 65 -1.58 0.29 12.83
CA PHE A 65 -2.39 0.25 11.62
C PHE A 65 -2.37 -1.15 10.97
N ALA A 66 -1.17 -1.69 10.66
CA ALA A 66 -1.01 -2.90 9.85
C ALA A 66 -1.62 -4.14 10.47
N LEU A 67 -1.51 -4.30 11.78
CA LEU A 67 -2.03 -5.46 12.50
C LEU A 67 -3.54 -5.59 12.30
N PHE A 68 -4.28 -4.53 12.58
CA PHE A 68 -5.75 -4.54 12.51
C PHE A 68 -6.26 -4.47 11.06
N TYR A 69 -5.61 -3.70 10.19
CA TYR A 69 -5.86 -3.71 8.75
C TYR A 69 -5.77 -5.12 8.16
N THR A 70 -4.74 -5.87 8.54
CA THR A 70 -4.47 -7.21 7.99
C THR A 70 -5.36 -8.28 8.63
N LEU A 71 -5.50 -8.28 9.96
CA LEU A 71 -6.33 -9.26 10.67
C LEU A 71 -7.82 -9.13 10.32
N LEU A 72 -8.32 -7.89 10.27
CA LEU A 72 -9.74 -7.63 9.99
C LEU A 72 -10.06 -7.60 8.49
N GLY A 73 -9.05 -7.50 7.63
CA GLY A 73 -9.23 -7.56 6.19
C GLY A 73 -9.97 -8.83 5.72
N ILE A 74 -9.66 -9.99 6.33
CA ILE A 74 -10.30 -11.27 5.97
C ILE A 74 -11.78 -11.30 6.36
N PRO A 75 -12.19 -11.03 7.62
CA PRO A 75 -13.61 -11.01 8.00
C PRO A 75 -14.40 -9.91 7.30
N ILE A 76 -13.79 -8.74 7.05
CA ILE A 76 -14.43 -7.65 6.33
C ILE A 76 -14.62 -8.00 4.84
N ALA A 77 -13.67 -8.68 4.20
CA ALA A 77 -13.86 -9.19 2.85
C ALA A 77 -15.06 -10.17 2.76
N ARG A 78 -15.18 -11.09 3.73
CA ARG A 78 -16.36 -11.98 3.83
C ARG A 78 -17.67 -11.21 4.04
N LEU A 79 -17.62 -10.11 4.79
CA LEU A 79 -18.78 -9.23 4.98
C LEU A 79 -19.14 -8.54 3.65
N ALA A 80 -18.14 -8.10 2.88
CA ALA A 80 -18.32 -7.52 1.53
C ALA A 80 -18.97 -8.52 0.56
N ASP A 81 -18.69 -9.83 0.70
CA ASP A 81 -19.33 -10.87 -0.12
C ASP A 81 -20.83 -11.03 0.16
N ASN A 82 -21.32 -10.70 1.36
CA ASN A 82 -22.68 -10.95 1.79
C ASN A 82 -23.51 -9.69 2.00
N ARG A 83 -22.93 -8.50 2.02
CA ARG A 83 -23.57 -7.23 2.30
C ARG A 83 -23.45 -6.26 1.14
N ASN A 84 -24.11 -5.11 1.23
CA ASN A 84 -23.98 -4.01 0.28
C ASN A 84 -22.58 -3.41 0.39
N ARG A 85 -21.79 -3.54 -0.69
CA ARG A 85 -20.37 -3.11 -0.74
C ARG A 85 -20.22 -1.61 -0.66
N THR A 86 -21.12 -0.86 -1.30
CA THR A 86 -21.11 0.61 -1.28
C THR A 86 -21.30 1.12 0.15
N LYS A 87 -22.26 0.59 0.90
CA LYS A 87 -22.47 0.95 2.31
C LYS A 87 -21.29 0.53 3.18
N LEU A 88 -20.71 -0.64 2.95
CA LEU A 88 -19.55 -1.13 3.70
C LEU A 88 -18.34 -0.21 3.49
N ILE A 89 -18.08 0.20 2.25
CA ILE A 89 -16.98 1.15 1.93
C ILE A 89 -17.28 2.49 2.61
N ALA A 90 -18.50 3.03 2.50
CA ALA A 90 -18.84 4.32 3.09
C ALA A 90 -18.67 4.33 4.61
N ILE A 91 -19.10 3.26 5.30
CA ILE A 91 -18.90 3.10 6.76
C ILE A 91 -17.39 3.02 7.06
N GLY A 92 -16.63 2.26 6.29
CA GLY A 92 -15.18 2.18 6.45
C GLY A 92 -14.50 3.53 6.29
N VAL A 93 -14.85 4.30 5.23
CA VAL A 93 -14.34 5.65 4.98
C VAL A 93 -14.70 6.59 6.13
N ALA A 94 -15.94 6.59 6.58
CA ALA A 94 -16.38 7.42 7.70
C ALA A 94 -15.65 7.06 9.00
N LEU A 95 -15.48 5.76 9.29
CA LEU A 95 -14.79 5.28 10.48
C LEU A 95 -13.32 5.76 10.50
N TRP A 96 -12.56 5.55 9.41
CA TRP A 96 -11.17 5.97 9.41
C TRP A 96 -11.04 7.50 9.44
N SER A 97 -11.96 8.23 8.79
CA SER A 97 -11.93 9.70 8.80
C SER A 97 -12.19 10.26 10.20
N VAL A 98 -13.19 9.73 10.91
CA VAL A 98 -13.44 10.09 12.32
C VAL A 98 -12.24 9.69 13.20
N ALA A 99 -11.66 8.53 12.97
CA ALA A 99 -10.48 8.08 13.69
C ALA A 99 -9.27 9.01 13.45
N THR A 100 -9.05 9.46 12.20
CA THR A 100 -8.00 10.42 11.87
C THR A 100 -8.24 11.76 12.60
N VAL A 101 -9.45 12.30 12.54
CA VAL A 101 -9.83 13.52 13.31
C VAL A 101 -9.60 13.33 14.81
N SER A 102 -10.01 12.17 15.37
CA SER A 102 -9.79 11.88 16.79
C SER A 102 -8.31 11.75 17.15
N GLY A 103 -7.46 11.33 16.20
CA GLY A 103 -6.00 11.35 16.33
C GLY A 103 -5.46 12.76 16.57
N GLY A 104 -6.08 13.81 15.97
CA GLY A 104 -5.76 15.21 16.23
C GLY A 104 -6.13 15.68 17.65
N MET A 105 -6.92 14.93 18.40
CA MET A 105 -7.23 15.20 19.80
C MET A 105 -6.41 14.36 20.78
N ALA A 106 -5.45 13.55 20.29
CA ALA A 106 -4.64 12.71 21.13
C ALA A 106 -3.70 13.53 22.02
N ARG A 107 -3.58 13.10 23.29
CA ARG A 107 -2.76 13.75 24.33
C ARG A 107 -1.62 12.83 24.82
N ASN A 108 -1.58 11.61 24.36
CA ASN A 108 -0.58 10.62 24.73
C ASN A 108 -0.48 9.51 23.66
N PHE A 109 0.51 8.66 23.80
CA PHE A 109 0.74 7.51 22.92
C PHE A 109 -0.51 6.63 22.74
N LEU A 110 -1.19 6.28 23.84
CA LEU A 110 -2.32 5.34 23.78
C LEU A 110 -3.51 5.92 22.99
N HIS A 111 -3.81 7.21 23.15
CA HIS A 111 -4.90 7.84 22.38
C HIS A 111 -4.61 7.81 20.89
N LEU A 112 -3.36 8.15 20.50
CA LEU A 112 -2.96 8.13 19.10
C LEU A 112 -2.90 6.69 18.56
N PHE A 113 -2.44 5.72 19.38
CA PHE A 113 -2.40 4.30 19.01
C PHE A 113 -3.81 3.77 18.70
N ILE A 114 -4.79 4.04 19.56
CA ILE A 114 -6.19 3.62 19.34
C ILE A 114 -6.74 4.27 18.07
N ALA A 115 -6.50 5.55 17.85
CA ALA A 115 -6.91 6.22 16.62
C ALA A 115 -6.32 5.53 15.38
N ARG A 116 -5.02 5.18 15.40
CA ARG A 116 -4.36 4.46 14.30
C ARG A 116 -4.89 3.04 14.07
N VAL A 117 -5.24 2.33 15.14
CA VAL A 117 -5.93 1.05 15.06
C VAL A 117 -7.28 1.21 14.34
N LEU A 118 -8.08 2.17 14.73
CA LEU A 118 -9.40 2.43 14.11
C LEU A 118 -9.29 2.85 12.64
N VAL A 119 -8.26 3.61 12.28
CA VAL A 119 -7.95 3.91 10.87
C VAL A 119 -7.69 2.60 10.11
N GLY A 120 -6.85 1.70 10.65
CA GLY A 120 -6.58 0.40 10.02
C GLY A 120 -7.84 -0.46 9.84
N VAL A 121 -8.73 -0.48 10.84
CA VAL A 121 -10.03 -1.17 10.79
C VAL A 121 -10.91 -0.61 9.66
N GLY A 122 -11.04 0.71 9.59
CA GLY A 122 -11.88 1.38 8.57
C GLY A 122 -11.36 1.13 7.15
N GLU A 123 -10.05 1.28 6.94
CA GLU A 123 -9.44 1.12 5.63
C GLU A 123 -9.45 -0.33 5.11
N ALA A 124 -9.52 -1.32 6.00
CA ALA A 124 -9.61 -2.72 5.61
C ALA A 124 -10.87 -3.04 4.76
N ALA A 125 -11.90 -2.20 4.83
CA ALA A 125 -13.13 -2.37 4.06
C ALA A 125 -12.99 -1.95 2.58
N LEU A 126 -12.06 -1.06 2.24
CA LEU A 126 -12.04 -0.40 0.94
C LEU A 126 -11.66 -1.35 -0.20
N SER A 127 -10.43 -1.87 -0.19
CA SER A 127 -9.88 -2.58 -1.37
C SER A 127 -10.62 -3.86 -1.73
N PRO A 128 -10.98 -4.78 -0.80
CA PRO A 128 -11.72 -6.00 -1.15
C PRO A 128 -13.10 -5.69 -1.76
N ALA A 129 -13.82 -4.74 -1.16
CA ALA A 129 -15.14 -4.35 -1.63
C ALA A 129 -15.08 -3.60 -2.96
N ALA A 130 -14.06 -2.73 -3.17
CA ALA A 130 -13.86 -2.01 -4.42
C ALA A 130 -13.54 -2.95 -5.58
N TYR A 131 -12.62 -3.90 -5.42
CA TYR A 131 -12.32 -4.90 -6.46
C TYR A 131 -13.55 -5.72 -6.82
N SER A 132 -14.32 -6.18 -5.83
CA SER A 132 -15.56 -6.93 -6.06
C SER A 132 -16.61 -6.08 -6.79
N LEU A 133 -16.79 -4.82 -6.41
CA LEU A 133 -17.73 -3.89 -7.06
C LEU A 133 -17.34 -3.61 -8.51
N LEU A 134 -16.05 -3.37 -8.78
CA LEU A 134 -15.56 -3.12 -10.13
C LEU A 134 -15.66 -4.36 -11.02
N SER A 135 -15.43 -5.56 -10.50
CA SER A 135 -15.56 -6.80 -11.27
C SER A 135 -17.00 -7.06 -11.75
N ASP A 136 -18.01 -6.63 -10.97
CA ASP A 136 -19.41 -6.75 -11.38
C ASP A 136 -19.84 -5.67 -12.38
N ARG A 137 -19.13 -4.52 -12.41
CA ARG A 137 -19.48 -3.43 -13.32
C ARG A 137 -18.84 -3.54 -14.69
N PHE A 138 -17.62 -4.04 -14.78
CA PHE A 138 -16.86 -4.09 -16.01
C PHE A 138 -16.86 -5.49 -16.64
N SER A 139 -16.79 -5.55 -17.97
CA SER A 139 -16.49 -6.79 -18.69
C SER A 139 -15.01 -7.19 -18.45
N PRO A 140 -14.66 -8.48 -18.60
CA PRO A 140 -13.27 -8.94 -18.44
C PRO A 140 -12.26 -8.15 -19.29
N ALA A 141 -12.65 -7.71 -20.49
CA ALA A 141 -11.80 -6.94 -21.40
C ALA A 141 -11.47 -5.52 -20.88
N ARG A 142 -12.34 -4.92 -20.06
CA ARG A 142 -12.17 -3.55 -19.53
C ARG A 142 -11.81 -3.51 -18.06
N LEU A 143 -11.99 -4.60 -17.33
CA LEU A 143 -11.76 -4.69 -15.89
C LEU A 143 -10.31 -4.34 -15.51
N GLY A 144 -9.34 -4.83 -16.28
CA GLY A 144 -7.92 -4.53 -16.02
C GLY A 144 -7.62 -3.03 -16.08
N ARG A 145 -8.25 -2.30 -17.03
CA ARG A 145 -8.11 -0.84 -17.13
C ARG A 145 -8.74 -0.12 -15.93
N ALA A 146 -9.93 -0.55 -15.51
CA ALA A 146 -10.62 0.04 -14.36
C ALA A 146 -9.83 -0.16 -13.05
N ILE A 147 -9.32 -1.37 -12.82
CA ILE A 147 -8.45 -1.68 -11.68
C ILE A 147 -7.13 -0.89 -11.75
N GLY A 148 -6.55 -0.71 -12.94
CA GLY A 148 -5.34 0.09 -13.13
C GLY A 148 -5.54 1.54 -12.71
N VAL A 149 -6.65 2.17 -13.12
CA VAL A 149 -7.01 3.53 -12.72
C VAL A 149 -7.26 3.60 -11.20
N TYR A 150 -8.02 2.67 -10.63
CA TYR A 150 -8.23 2.60 -9.19
C TYR A 150 -6.90 2.50 -8.43
N SER A 151 -6.01 1.61 -8.85
CA SER A 151 -4.73 1.37 -8.18
C SER A 151 -3.73 2.52 -8.34
N SER A 152 -3.87 3.38 -9.37
CA SER A 152 -3.03 4.58 -9.51
C SER A 152 -3.23 5.56 -8.36
N GLY A 153 -4.38 5.51 -7.67
CA GLY A 153 -4.66 6.28 -6.46
C GLY A 153 -3.60 6.11 -5.36
N VAL A 154 -2.88 5.00 -5.34
CA VAL A 154 -1.77 4.75 -4.38
C VAL A 154 -0.65 5.77 -4.54
N PHE A 155 -0.04 5.83 -5.72
CA PHE A 155 1.13 6.68 -5.95
C PHE A 155 0.77 8.15 -6.02
N VAL A 156 -0.40 8.48 -6.56
CA VAL A 156 -0.96 9.84 -6.53
C VAL A 156 -1.24 10.26 -5.08
N GLY A 157 -1.82 9.37 -4.26
CA GLY A 157 -2.09 9.61 -2.84
C GLY A 157 -0.80 9.82 -2.03
N ILE A 158 0.23 8.99 -2.22
CA ILE A 158 1.54 9.17 -1.59
C ILE A 158 2.14 10.52 -1.99
N GLY A 159 2.14 10.84 -3.29
CA GLY A 159 2.68 12.09 -3.80
C GLY A 159 1.97 13.32 -3.23
N LEU A 160 0.64 13.33 -3.27
CA LEU A 160 -0.17 14.41 -2.71
C LEU A 160 -0.03 14.52 -1.19
N SER A 161 0.10 13.39 -0.49
CA SER A 161 0.34 13.40 0.96
C SER A 161 1.63 14.14 1.31
N PHE A 162 2.72 13.88 0.57
CA PHE A 162 3.97 14.58 0.79
C PHE A 162 3.87 16.06 0.43
N ILE A 163 3.25 16.41 -0.70
CA ILE A 163 3.12 17.81 -1.14
C ILE A 163 2.22 18.60 -0.18
N ILE A 164 0.98 18.15 -0.02
CA ILE A 164 -0.02 18.85 0.82
C ILE A 164 0.41 18.82 2.28
N GLY A 165 0.86 17.65 2.77
CA GLY A 165 1.28 17.49 4.15
C GLY A 165 2.51 18.33 4.48
N GLY A 166 3.50 18.40 3.59
CA GLY A 166 4.69 19.24 3.77
C GLY A 166 4.33 20.72 3.92
N MET A 167 3.52 21.24 3.00
CA MET A 167 3.05 22.63 3.04
C MET A 167 2.16 22.92 4.27
N LEU A 168 1.20 22.03 4.55
CA LEU A 168 0.25 22.20 5.64
C LEU A 168 0.95 22.19 7.01
N VAL A 169 1.79 21.19 7.27
CA VAL A 169 2.50 21.07 8.55
C VAL A 169 3.46 22.24 8.73
N SER A 170 4.20 22.68 7.69
CA SER A 170 5.09 23.84 7.77
C SER A 170 4.32 25.13 8.08
N SER A 171 3.18 25.35 7.41
CA SER A 171 2.34 26.54 7.64
C SER A 171 1.79 26.57 9.08
N LEU A 172 1.32 25.41 9.57
CA LEU A 172 0.80 25.29 10.94
C LEU A 172 1.90 25.39 12.01
N GLU A 173 3.11 24.94 11.74
CA GLU A 173 4.25 25.15 12.64
C GLU A 173 4.64 26.64 12.69
N ALA A 174 4.66 27.33 11.55
CA ALA A 174 4.98 28.75 11.48
C ALA A 174 3.94 29.63 12.23
N SER A 175 2.65 29.23 12.23
CA SER A 175 1.59 29.92 12.97
C SER A 175 1.47 29.51 14.46
N GLY A 176 2.28 28.54 14.91
CA GLY A 176 2.20 28.00 16.28
C GLY A 176 1.01 27.06 16.51
N GLY A 177 0.33 26.61 15.48
CA GLY A 177 -0.88 25.78 15.54
C GLY A 177 -2.10 26.49 14.97
N MET A 178 -3.29 26.03 15.32
CA MET A 178 -4.56 26.60 14.85
C MET A 178 -5.67 26.48 15.90
N ASP A 179 -6.49 27.52 16.03
CA ASP A 179 -7.66 27.53 16.89
C ASP A 179 -8.89 26.99 16.15
N PHE A 180 -9.52 25.95 16.71
CA PHE A 180 -10.77 25.40 16.21
C PHE A 180 -11.95 25.77 17.13
N PRO A 181 -13.11 26.15 16.58
CA PRO A 181 -14.24 26.65 17.37
C PRO A 181 -14.72 25.74 18.50
N LEU A 182 -14.62 24.41 18.32
CA LEU A 182 -15.10 23.40 19.29
C LEU A 182 -13.97 22.65 20.00
N LEU A 183 -12.74 22.68 19.45
CA LEU A 183 -11.61 21.87 19.94
C LEU A 183 -10.56 22.71 20.67
N GLY A 184 -10.66 24.05 20.61
CA GLY A 184 -9.68 24.96 21.16
C GLY A 184 -8.41 25.02 20.32
N HIS A 185 -7.29 25.36 20.94
CA HIS A 185 -5.98 25.46 20.30
C HIS A 185 -5.40 24.06 20.05
N LEU A 186 -5.06 23.77 18.79
CA LEU A 186 -4.43 22.53 18.36
C LEU A 186 -3.00 22.83 17.85
N THR A 187 -2.05 21.98 18.24
CA THR A 187 -0.68 22.04 17.72
C THR A 187 -0.64 21.68 16.23
N SER A 188 0.47 21.94 15.56
CA SER A 188 0.60 21.75 14.11
C SER A 188 0.19 20.35 13.62
N TRP A 189 0.65 19.30 14.31
CA TRP A 189 0.30 17.92 13.93
C TRP A 189 -1.15 17.56 14.26
N GLN A 190 -1.70 18.07 15.37
CA GLN A 190 -3.10 17.88 15.76
C GLN A 190 -4.04 18.52 14.75
N ALA A 191 -3.79 19.78 14.41
CA ALA A 191 -4.55 20.51 13.40
C ALA A 191 -4.46 19.83 12.02
N THR A 192 -3.28 19.30 11.66
CA THR A 192 -3.10 18.53 10.41
C THR A 192 -4.01 17.30 10.34
N PHE A 193 -4.10 16.52 11.41
CA PHE A 193 -5.01 15.36 11.45
C PHE A 193 -6.47 15.77 11.28
N VAL A 194 -6.90 16.85 11.92
CA VAL A 194 -8.27 17.35 11.79
C VAL A 194 -8.55 17.83 10.36
N ILE A 195 -7.65 18.63 9.77
CA ILE A 195 -7.82 19.18 8.43
C ILE A 195 -7.82 18.07 7.35
N VAL A 196 -6.99 17.05 7.51
CA VAL A 196 -6.89 15.94 6.55
C VAL A 196 -8.01 14.92 6.73
N GLY A 197 -8.44 14.65 7.96
CA GLY A 197 -9.49 13.69 8.24
C GLY A 197 -10.90 14.17 7.86
N LEU A 198 -11.21 15.45 8.04
CA LEU A 198 -12.55 15.98 7.75
C LEU A 198 -13.02 15.79 6.30
N PRO A 199 -12.21 16.05 5.25
CA PRO A 199 -12.64 15.82 3.87
C PRO A 199 -12.98 14.37 3.57
N GLY A 200 -12.41 13.41 4.29
CA GLY A 200 -12.76 12.00 4.15
C GLY A 200 -14.23 11.70 4.45
N LEU A 201 -14.88 12.47 5.33
CA LEU A 201 -16.32 12.35 5.57
C LEU A 201 -17.14 12.74 4.34
N LEU A 202 -16.69 13.73 3.56
CA LEU A 202 -17.31 14.10 2.29
C LEU A 202 -17.13 12.97 1.26
N VAL A 203 -15.96 12.31 1.27
CA VAL A 203 -15.71 11.13 0.43
C VAL A 203 -16.64 9.98 0.83
N ALA A 204 -16.89 9.76 2.14
CA ALA A 204 -17.85 8.75 2.60
C ALA A 204 -19.27 9.02 2.05
N LEU A 205 -19.72 10.28 2.09
CA LEU A 205 -21.01 10.68 1.51
C LEU A 205 -21.02 10.48 -0.01
N LEU A 206 -19.91 10.82 -0.69
CA LEU A 206 -19.78 10.60 -2.12
C LEU A 206 -19.84 9.11 -2.48
N VAL A 207 -19.24 8.23 -1.68
CA VAL A 207 -19.34 6.77 -1.87
C VAL A 207 -20.80 6.29 -1.76
N LEU A 208 -21.62 6.89 -0.91
CA LEU A 208 -23.06 6.53 -0.79
C LEU A 208 -23.86 6.87 -2.08
N THR A 209 -23.36 7.73 -2.95
CA THR A 209 -24.00 8.00 -4.25
C THR A 209 -23.79 6.87 -5.27
N LEU A 210 -22.88 5.93 -4.99
CA LEU A 210 -22.64 4.80 -5.88
C LEU A 210 -23.82 3.82 -5.82
N VAL A 211 -24.30 3.44 -6.98
CA VAL A 211 -25.32 2.40 -7.10
C VAL A 211 -24.67 1.03 -6.89
N GLU A 212 -25.17 0.21 -6.00
CA GLU A 212 -24.70 -1.17 -5.82
C GLU A 212 -25.03 -2.00 -7.07
N PRO A 213 -24.03 -2.55 -7.80
CA PRO A 213 -24.33 -3.39 -8.95
C PRO A 213 -24.92 -4.72 -8.52
N GLN A 214 -25.82 -5.26 -9.35
CA GLN A 214 -26.25 -6.65 -9.17
C GLN A 214 -25.04 -7.57 -9.25
N ARG A 215 -24.93 -8.49 -8.31
CA ARG A 215 -23.86 -9.47 -8.31
C ARG A 215 -23.98 -10.35 -9.54
N LYS A 216 -22.94 -10.40 -10.34
CA LYS A 216 -22.88 -11.38 -11.42
C LYS A 216 -22.66 -12.74 -10.76
N SER A 217 -23.72 -13.55 -10.72
CA SER A 217 -23.56 -14.95 -10.40
C SER A 217 -22.65 -15.56 -11.46
N LEU A 218 -21.55 -16.16 -11.05
CA LEU A 218 -20.73 -17.01 -11.92
C LEU A 218 -21.46 -18.32 -12.32
N SER A 219 -22.81 -18.30 -12.31
CA SER A 219 -23.69 -19.41 -12.62
C SER A 219 -23.74 -19.72 -14.11
N GLY A 220 -22.65 -20.20 -14.60
CA GLY A 220 -22.51 -20.80 -15.93
C GLY A 220 -21.54 -21.97 -15.94
N GLY A 221 -20.92 -22.27 -14.85
CA GLY A 221 -20.01 -23.38 -14.63
C GLY A 221 -20.13 -23.90 -13.20
N LEU A 222 -20.02 -25.19 -13.05
CA LEU A 222 -19.98 -25.94 -11.81
C LEU A 222 -19.44 -25.09 -10.65
N VAL A 223 -20.17 -24.98 -9.55
CA VAL A 223 -19.64 -24.45 -8.28
C VAL A 223 -18.42 -25.32 -7.97
N GLU A 224 -17.23 -24.84 -8.34
CA GLU A 224 -16.00 -25.52 -7.97
C GLU A 224 -16.01 -25.56 -6.42
N GLU A 225 -16.16 -26.75 -5.86
CA GLU A 225 -16.13 -26.95 -4.41
C GLU A 225 -14.89 -26.26 -3.85
N ARG A 226 -15.11 -25.34 -2.93
CA ARG A 226 -14.01 -24.66 -2.22
C ARG A 226 -13.18 -25.74 -1.53
N MET A 227 -11.89 -25.78 -1.83
CA MET A 227 -10.99 -26.72 -1.13
C MET A 227 -11.03 -26.47 0.38
N SER A 228 -10.99 -27.55 1.14
CA SER A 228 -10.95 -27.45 2.61
C SER A 228 -9.64 -26.77 3.05
N ASN A 229 -9.66 -26.07 4.19
CA ASN A 229 -8.46 -25.47 4.77
C ASN A 229 -7.32 -26.49 4.97
N HIS A 230 -7.67 -27.74 5.24
CA HIS A 230 -6.71 -28.83 5.38
C HIS A 230 -6.01 -29.18 4.06
N ALA A 231 -6.75 -29.25 2.96
CA ALA A 231 -6.19 -29.52 1.63
C ALA A 231 -5.25 -28.39 1.16
N ILE A 232 -5.61 -27.12 1.48
CA ILE A 232 -4.75 -25.97 1.19
C ILE A 232 -3.46 -26.02 2.01
N LEU A 233 -3.55 -26.37 3.29
CA LEU A 233 -2.38 -26.50 4.15
C LEU A 233 -1.47 -27.65 3.68
N GLN A 234 -2.04 -28.77 3.24
CA GLN A 234 -1.27 -29.87 2.64
C GLN A 234 -0.55 -29.44 1.36
N TRP A 235 -1.25 -28.73 0.46
CA TRP A 235 -0.66 -28.17 -0.75
C TRP A 235 0.49 -27.21 -0.45
N LEU A 236 0.28 -26.27 0.47
CA LEU A 236 1.29 -25.31 0.89
C LEU A 236 2.49 -25.99 1.54
N ARG A 237 2.29 -27.07 2.31
CA ARG A 237 3.38 -27.87 2.88
C ARG A 237 4.16 -28.63 1.80
N GLY A 238 3.46 -29.23 0.83
CA GLY A 238 4.09 -29.90 -0.32
C GLY A 238 4.93 -28.96 -1.19
N ASN A 239 4.49 -27.70 -1.32
CA ASN A 239 5.16 -26.65 -2.07
C ASN A 239 5.83 -25.60 -1.16
N GLY A 240 6.13 -25.94 0.08
CA GLY A 240 6.56 -25.00 1.12
C GLY A 240 7.77 -24.16 0.73
N ARG A 241 8.77 -24.77 0.07
CA ARG A 241 9.97 -24.06 -0.39
C ARG A 241 9.64 -22.96 -1.39
N LEU A 242 8.66 -23.21 -2.29
CA LEU A 242 8.21 -22.23 -3.26
C LEU A 242 7.50 -21.06 -2.58
N TYR A 243 6.45 -21.35 -1.81
CA TYR A 243 5.63 -20.29 -1.21
C TYR A 243 6.38 -19.50 -0.14
N LEU A 244 7.20 -20.15 0.68
CA LEU A 244 8.02 -19.45 1.68
C LEU A 244 9.03 -18.51 1.00
N SER A 245 9.78 -18.99 -0.01
CA SER A 245 10.74 -18.14 -0.69
C SER A 245 10.07 -17.00 -1.47
N HIS A 246 8.92 -17.24 -2.09
CA HIS A 246 8.12 -16.20 -2.74
C HIS A 246 7.60 -15.16 -1.74
N PHE A 247 6.96 -15.61 -0.67
CA PHE A 247 6.34 -14.73 0.33
C PHE A 247 7.40 -13.87 1.03
N PHE A 248 8.47 -14.48 1.54
CA PHE A 248 9.52 -13.74 2.22
C PHE A 248 10.32 -12.87 1.27
N GLY A 249 10.57 -13.30 0.04
CA GLY A 249 11.24 -12.47 -0.96
C GLY A 249 10.50 -11.15 -1.21
N PHE A 250 9.21 -11.21 -1.53
CA PHE A 250 8.41 -10.01 -1.77
C PHE A 250 8.02 -9.26 -0.47
N ALA A 251 7.98 -9.93 0.67
CA ALA A 251 7.83 -9.27 1.97
C ALA A 251 9.02 -8.37 2.29
N MET A 252 10.26 -8.78 1.96
CA MET A 252 11.45 -7.94 2.14
C MET A 252 11.43 -6.70 1.24
N VAL A 253 10.93 -6.81 0.00
CA VAL A 253 10.71 -5.63 -0.87
C VAL A 253 9.73 -4.66 -0.22
N THR A 254 8.60 -5.18 0.26
CA THR A 254 7.55 -4.35 0.86
C THR A 254 8.03 -3.73 2.18
N LEU A 255 8.84 -4.44 2.96
CA LEU A 255 9.49 -3.92 4.15
C LEU A 255 10.39 -2.73 3.80
N LEU A 256 11.24 -2.90 2.79
CA LEU A 256 12.15 -1.84 2.34
C LEU A 256 11.39 -0.63 1.79
N PHE A 257 10.37 -0.86 0.97
CA PHE A 257 9.52 0.22 0.45
C PHE A 257 8.87 1.04 1.56
N ASN A 258 8.29 0.38 2.58
CA ASN A 258 7.65 1.07 3.70
C ASN A 258 8.67 1.72 4.64
N ALA A 259 9.85 1.12 4.85
CA ALA A 259 10.94 1.75 5.60
C ALA A 259 11.37 3.07 4.96
N ILE A 260 11.55 3.08 3.64
CA ILE A 260 11.90 4.28 2.87
C ILE A 260 10.79 5.33 3.00
N LEU A 261 9.53 4.98 2.72
CA LEU A 261 8.42 5.94 2.77
C LEU A 261 8.19 6.52 4.17
N ALA A 262 8.39 5.72 5.22
CA ALA A 262 8.20 6.17 6.59
C ALA A 262 9.26 7.20 7.03
N TRP A 263 10.50 7.03 6.60
CA TRP A 263 11.62 7.81 7.11
C TRP A 263 12.25 8.78 6.10
N ALA A 264 11.86 8.73 4.81
CA ALA A 264 12.44 9.61 3.79
C ALA A 264 12.28 11.09 4.12
N PRO A 265 11.09 11.63 4.47
CA PRO A 265 10.99 13.05 4.82
C PRO A 265 11.87 13.41 6.02
N GLU A 266 11.86 12.59 7.06
CA GLU A 266 12.63 12.83 8.29
C GLU A 266 14.14 12.74 8.04
N LEU A 267 14.60 11.90 7.13
CA LEU A 267 16.01 11.87 6.68
C LEU A 267 16.44 13.25 6.18
N PHE A 268 15.68 13.86 5.30
CA PHE A 268 16.02 15.17 4.75
C PHE A 268 15.87 16.30 5.76
N ILE A 269 14.85 16.24 6.62
CA ILE A 269 14.63 17.25 7.65
C ILE A 269 15.68 17.15 8.75
N ARG A 270 15.88 15.94 9.32
CA ARG A 270 16.74 15.71 10.49
C ARG A 270 18.22 15.73 10.15
N ILE A 271 18.63 15.10 9.05
CA ILE A 271 20.04 14.93 8.70
C ILE A 271 20.56 16.05 7.80
N HIS A 272 19.73 16.50 6.86
CA HIS A 272 20.16 17.51 5.88
C HIS A 272 19.65 18.92 6.19
N GLY A 273 18.76 19.11 7.18
CA GLY A 273 18.22 20.40 7.54
C GLY A 273 17.33 21.04 6.47
N VAL A 274 16.77 20.21 5.55
CA VAL A 274 15.89 20.71 4.48
C VAL A 274 14.53 21.06 5.07
N GLU A 275 13.93 22.15 4.61
CA GLU A 275 12.59 22.56 5.05
C GLU A 275 11.53 21.54 4.65
N ARG A 276 10.54 21.29 5.56
CA ARG A 276 9.51 20.26 5.39
C ARG A 276 8.65 20.50 4.15
N SER A 277 8.29 21.77 3.88
CA SER A 277 7.53 22.14 2.68
C SER A 277 8.29 21.82 1.40
N GLU A 278 9.58 22.15 1.35
CA GLU A 278 10.43 21.91 0.21
C GLU A 278 10.60 20.41 -0.07
N ILE A 279 10.97 19.66 0.96
CA ILE A 279 11.18 18.20 0.78
C ILE A 279 9.88 17.46 0.50
N GLY A 280 8.76 17.90 1.06
CA GLY A 280 7.43 17.36 0.78
C GLY A 280 7.09 17.46 -0.71
N ILE A 281 7.32 18.61 -1.34
CA ILE A 281 7.09 18.80 -2.78
C ILE A 281 8.02 17.89 -3.60
N LYS A 282 9.32 17.90 -3.32
CA LYS A 282 10.31 17.12 -4.07
C LYS A 282 10.06 15.62 -3.98
N LEU A 283 9.89 15.08 -2.77
CA LEU A 283 9.59 13.65 -2.57
C LEU A 283 8.20 13.27 -3.12
N GLY A 284 7.22 14.17 -3.01
CA GLY A 284 5.88 13.93 -3.53
C GLY A 284 5.86 13.75 -5.04
N VAL A 285 6.56 14.61 -5.77
CA VAL A 285 6.70 14.51 -7.23
C VAL A 285 7.46 13.23 -7.61
N ILE A 286 8.56 12.93 -6.92
CA ILE A 286 9.35 11.71 -7.18
C ILE A 286 8.50 10.46 -6.91
N ALA A 287 7.77 10.41 -5.79
CA ALA A 287 6.95 9.25 -5.44
C ALA A 287 5.82 9.02 -6.45
N ALA A 288 5.12 10.08 -6.86
CA ALA A 288 4.04 9.98 -7.83
C ALA A 288 4.55 9.52 -9.21
N LEU A 289 5.60 10.14 -9.73
CA LEU A 289 6.09 9.89 -11.08
C LEU A 289 6.98 8.64 -11.15
N ALA A 290 8.05 8.59 -10.37
CA ALA A 290 8.99 7.47 -10.41
C ALA A 290 8.35 6.18 -9.83
N GLY A 291 7.60 6.27 -8.72
CA GLY A 291 6.90 5.13 -8.16
C GLY A 291 5.82 4.59 -9.11
N GLY A 292 5.01 5.46 -9.69
CA GLY A 292 4.01 5.08 -10.69
C GLY A 292 4.62 4.46 -11.95
N ALA A 293 5.70 5.04 -12.47
CA ALA A 293 6.43 4.47 -13.60
C ALA A 293 7.08 3.12 -13.28
N GLY A 294 7.59 2.96 -12.06
CA GLY A 294 8.24 1.73 -11.61
C GLY A 294 7.33 0.51 -11.65
N ILE A 295 6.14 0.61 -11.06
CA ILE A 295 5.18 -0.52 -11.02
C ILE A 295 4.74 -0.94 -12.43
N VAL A 296 4.52 0.02 -13.33
CA VAL A 296 4.16 -0.25 -14.74
C VAL A 296 5.32 -0.93 -15.45
N SER A 297 6.54 -0.41 -15.29
CA SER A 297 7.74 -0.98 -15.92
C SER A 297 8.04 -2.41 -15.44
N GLY A 298 7.78 -2.70 -14.16
CA GLY A 298 7.91 -4.05 -13.62
C GLY A 298 6.97 -5.05 -14.28
N GLY A 299 5.71 -4.65 -14.48
CA GLY A 299 4.74 -5.45 -15.24
C GLY A 299 5.18 -5.67 -16.69
N ILE A 300 5.61 -4.60 -17.38
CA ILE A 300 6.09 -4.67 -18.77
C ILE A 300 7.28 -5.62 -18.90
N LEU A 301 8.27 -5.55 -17.99
CA LEU A 301 9.41 -6.46 -18.01
C LEU A 301 8.97 -7.92 -17.79
N SER A 302 8.07 -8.17 -16.84
CA SER A 302 7.53 -9.50 -16.58
C SER A 302 6.85 -10.07 -17.84
N ASP A 303 6.01 -9.29 -18.50
CA ASP A 303 5.32 -9.68 -19.74
C ASP A 303 6.29 -9.91 -20.90
N TRP A 304 7.30 -9.05 -21.04
CA TRP A 304 8.32 -9.17 -22.09
C TRP A 304 9.16 -10.46 -21.91
N LEU A 305 9.57 -10.77 -20.68
CA LEU A 305 10.28 -12.01 -20.37
C LEU A 305 9.39 -13.25 -20.64
N THR A 306 8.11 -13.17 -20.30
CA THR A 306 7.13 -14.24 -20.54
C THR A 306 6.96 -14.50 -22.05
N ARG A 307 6.83 -13.47 -22.86
CA ARG A 307 6.74 -13.59 -24.34
C ARG A 307 8.01 -14.19 -24.97
N ARG A 308 9.15 -14.04 -24.30
CA ARG A 308 10.42 -14.66 -24.70
C ARG A 308 10.61 -16.08 -24.15
N ASN A 309 9.56 -16.67 -23.59
CA ASN A 309 9.57 -18.00 -22.99
C ASN A 309 10.63 -18.16 -21.87
N VAL A 310 10.97 -17.05 -21.18
CA VAL A 310 11.86 -17.11 -20.03
C VAL A 310 11.10 -17.77 -18.87
N ILE A 311 11.53 -18.93 -18.46
CA ILE A 311 10.92 -19.68 -17.36
C ILE A 311 11.06 -18.84 -16.06
N ALA A 312 10.00 -18.83 -15.22
CA ALA A 312 9.91 -18.01 -14.00
C ALA A 312 10.06 -16.49 -14.26
N ALA A 313 9.57 -16.01 -15.41
CA ALA A 313 9.66 -14.62 -15.83
C ALA A 313 9.25 -13.60 -14.74
N PRO A 314 8.09 -13.74 -14.04
CA PRO A 314 7.71 -12.79 -13.00
C PRO A 314 8.66 -12.78 -11.80
N ILE A 315 9.16 -13.94 -11.37
CA ILE A 315 10.15 -14.01 -10.26
C ILE A 315 11.46 -13.33 -10.69
N ARG A 316 11.92 -13.57 -11.91
CA ARG A 316 13.13 -12.95 -12.44
C ARG A 316 12.97 -11.43 -12.60
N ALA A 317 11.82 -10.96 -13.05
CA ALA A 317 11.52 -9.53 -13.11
C ALA A 317 11.59 -8.89 -11.71
N GLY A 318 10.99 -9.52 -10.70
CA GLY A 318 11.09 -9.09 -9.30
C GLY A 318 12.54 -9.08 -8.79
N PHE A 319 13.30 -10.13 -9.09
CA PHE A 319 14.73 -10.23 -8.74
C PHE A 319 15.57 -9.11 -9.37
N ILE A 320 15.38 -8.84 -10.67
CA ILE A 320 16.06 -7.75 -11.39
C ILE A 320 15.71 -6.40 -10.75
N GLY A 321 14.42 -6.15 -10.49
CA GLY A 321 13.98 -4.92 -9.81
C GLY A 321 14.65 -4.72 -8.46
N CYS A 322 14.76 -5.80 -7.66
CA CYS A 322 15.43 -5.76 -6.37
C CYS A 322 16.96 -5.56 -6.48
N ALA A 323 17.59 -6.21 -7.46
CA ALA A 323 19.03 -6.05 -7.71
C ALA A 323 19.37 -4.62 -8.12
N CYS A 324 18.51 -4.00 -8.95
CA CYS A 324 18.65 -2.60 -9.32
C CYS A 324 18.31 -1.64 -8.16
N LEU A 325 17.38 -1.99 -7.30
CA LEU A 325 17.00 -1.19 -6.12
C LEU A 325 18.14 -1.08 -5.11
N LEU A 326 18.81 -2.18 -4.82
CA LEU A 326 19.74 -2.31 -3.69
C LEU A 326 20.83 -1.23 -3.65
N PRO A 327 21.57 -0.93 -4.73
CA PRO A 327 22.62 0.09 -4.67
C PRO A 327 22.08 1.48 -4.34
N PHE A 328 20.91 1.84 -4.88
CA PHE A 328 20.29 3.14 -4.60
C PHE A 328 19.72 3.21 -3.19
N ALA A 329 19.10 2.14 -2.71
CA ALA A 329 18.52 2.09 -1.37
C ALA A 329 19.58 2.15 -0.27
N VAL A 330 20.77 1.60 -0.52
CA VAL A 330 21.90 1.67 0.41
C VAL A 330 22.60 3.03 0.31
N ALA A 331 22.83 3.54 -0.90
CA ALA A 331 23.64 4.74 -1.11
C ALA A 331 22.87 6.03 -0.78
N ALA A 332 21.58 6.14 -1.18
CA ALA A 332 20.84 7.39 -1.09
C ALA A 332 20.79 7.98 0.34
N PRO A 333 20.52 7.19 1.41
CA PRO A 333 20.42 7.75 2.76
C PRO A 333 21.74 8.29 3.31
N ILE A 334 22.88 7.79 2.84
CA ILE A 334 24.22 8.17 3.34
C ILE A 334 24.92 9.22 2.48
N MET A 335 24.24 9.80 1.49
CA MET A 335 24.79 10.88 0.69
C MET A 335 25.06 12.11 1.54
N ARG A 336 26.14 12.84 1.19
CA ARG A 336 26.59 14.01 1.96
C ARG A 336 25.73 15.25 1.74
N THR A 337 25.11 15.38 0.58
CA THR A 337 24.28 16.54 0.23
C THR A 337 22.85 16.12 -0.07
N PRO A 338 21.86 16.97 0.25
CA PRO A 338 20.46 16.65 -0.02
C PRO A 338 20.16 16.45 -1.52
N ASP A 339 20.83 17.19 -2.40
CA ASP A 339 20.60 17.08 -3.84
C ASP A 339 21.09 15.74 -4.40
N MET A 340 22.26 15.25 -3.96
CA MET A 340 22.73 13.91 -4.32
C MET A 340 21.79 12.81 -3.78
N ALA A 341 21.33 12.96 -2.55
CA ALA A 341 20.36 12.04 -1.99
C ALA A 341 19.08 12.03 -2.82
N LEU A 342 18.49 13.20 -3.13
CA LEU A 342 17.28 13.33 -3.94
C LEU A 342 17.46 12.74 -5.35
N LEU A 343 18.60 12.97 -5.99
CA LEU A 343 18.88 12.38 -7.29
C LEU A 343 18.83 10.85 -7.24
N LEU A 344 19.38 10.24 -6.19
CA LEU A 344 19.33 8.79 -5.99
C LEU A 344 17.95 8.29 -5.55
N PHE A 345 17.12 9.14 -4.93
CA PHE A 345 15.74 8.78 -4.58
C PHE A 345 14.85 8.57 -5.80
N VAL A 346 15.18 9.14 -6.96
CA VAL A 346 14.44 8.90 -8.22
C VAL A 346 14.51 7.43 -8.63
N PRO A 347 15.70 6.85 -8.94
CA PRO A 347 15.78 5.43 -9.25
C PRO A 347 15.43 4.53 -8.07
N LEU A 348 15.66 4.98 -6.82
CA LEU A 348 15.27 4.25 -5.63
C LEU A 348 13.76 4.00 -5.61
N LEU A 349 12.91 5.04 -5.70
CA LEU A 349 11.45 4.89 -5.67
C LEU A 349 10.91 4.19 -6.92
N PHE A 350 11.55 4.37 -8.07
CA PHE A 350 11.23 3.63 -9.28
C PHE A 350 11.40 2.11 -9.07
N PHE A 351 12.58 1.68 -8.62
CA PHE A 351 12.85 0.26 -8.42
C PHE A 351 12.21 -0.32 -7.17
N ALA A 352 11.89 0.48 -6.15
CA ALA A 352 11.17 0.03 -4.97
C ALA A 352 9.72 -0.37 -5.28
N SER A 353 9.09 0.29 -6.26
CA SER A 353 7.73 -0.06 -6.72
C SER A 353 7.70 -1.13 -7.81
N PHE A 354 8.79 -1.32 -8.51
CA PHE A 354 8.91 -2.23 -9.65
C PHE A 354 8.47 -3.68 -9.37
N PRO A 355 8.80 -4.32 -8.24
CA PRO A 355 8.44 -5.72 -7.97
C PRO A 355 6.96 -5.99 -7.69
N PHE A 356 6.12 -4.97 -7.42
CA PHE A 356 4.72 -5.19 -7.03
C PHE A 356 3.87 -5.86 -8.11
N GLY A 357 4.04 -5.49 -9.38
CA GLY A 357 3.38 -6.15 -10.51
C GLY A 357 3.79 -7.62 -10.67
N PRO A 358 5.08 -7.91 -10.82
CA PRO A 358 5.64 -9.26 -10.85
C PRO A 358 5.24 -10.15 -9.67
N ALA A 359 5.16 -9.61 -8.45
CA ALA A 359 4.76 -10.36 -7.26
C ALA A 359 3.34 -10.93 -7.38
N ALA A 360 2.39 -10.09 -7.78
CA ALA A 360 1.00 -10.52 -7.95
C ALA A 360 0.88 -11.55 -9.09
N THR A 361 1.52 -11.29 -10.23
CA THR A 361 1.47 -12.18 -11.40
C THR A 361 2.08 -13.54 -11.10
N SER A 362 3.26 -13.59 -10.45
CA SER A 362 3.92 -14.86 -10.12
C SER A 362 3.04 -15.77 -9.27
N LEU A 363 2.37 -15.20 -8.27
CA LEU A 363 1.49 -15.97 -7.38
C LEU A 363 0.27 -16.53 -8.11
N GLN A 364 -0.36 -15.72 -8.97
CA GLN A 364 -1.55 -16.12 -9.73
C GLN A 364 -1.26 -17.27 -10.72
N VAL A 365 -0.07 -17.29 -11.29
CA VAL A 365 0.33 -18.30 -12.28
C VAL A 365 0.56 -19.66 -11.65
N ILE A 366 1.23 -19.72 -10.49
CA ILE A 366 1.62 -21.00 -9.85
C ILE A 366 0.55 -21.58 -8.91
N THR A 367 -0.48 -20.81 -8.60
CA THR A 367 -1.51 -21.26 -7.65
C THR A 367 -2.72 -21.79 -8.40
N PRO A 368 -3.16 -23.05 -8.13
CA PRO A 368 -4.38 -23.62 -8.71
C PRO A 368 -5.60 -22.70 -8.49
N ALA A 369 -6.48 -22.61 -9.50
CA ALA A 369 -7.61 -21.67 -9.51
C ALA A 369 -8.48 -21.76 -8.24
N ARG A 370 -8.71 -23.00 -7.75
CA ARG A 370 -9.56 -23.29 -6.58
C ARG A 370 -9.04 -22.72 -5.25
N MET A 371 -7.74 -22.39 -5.14
CA MET A 371 -7.13 -21.90 -3.90
C MET A 371 -6.46 -20.52 -4.04
N ARG A 372 -6.50 -19.89 -5.24
CA ARG A 372 -5.86 -18.58 -5.50
C ARG A 372 -6.25 -17.51 -4.51
N ALA A 373 -7.54 -17.41 -4.18
CA ALA A 373 -8.02 -16.38 -3.26
C ALA A 373 -7.42 -16.54 -1.85
N GLN A 374 -7.35 -17.78 -1.34
CA GLN A 374 -6.85 -18.04 0.02
C GLN A 374 -5.33 -17.90 0.10
N VAL A 375 -4.61 -18.39 -0.92
CA VAL A 375 -3.15 -18.23 -0.99
C VAL A 375 -2.77 -16.76 -1.18
N SER A 376 -3.53 -16.00 -1.98
CA SER A 376 -3.34 -14.54 -2.12
C SER A 376 -3.62 -13.81 -0.80
N ALA A 377 -4.65 -14.22 -0.05
CA ALA A 377 -4.94 -13.62 1.26
C ALA A 377 -3.80 -13.89 2.26
N LEU A 378 -3.26 -15.11 2.28
CA LEU A 378 -2.11 -15.46 3.12
C LEU A 378 -0.85 -14.68 2.71
N TYR A 379 -0.60 -14.56 1.41
CA TYR A 379 0.49 -13.74 0.87
C TYR A 379 0.36 -12.28 1.33
N LEU A 380 -0.80 -11.66 1.13
CA LEU A 380 -1.05 -10.29 1.55
C LEU A 380 -0.94 -10.11 3.06
N PHE A 381 -1.37 -11.12 3.85
CA PHE A 381 -1.17 -11.11 5.30
C PHE A 381 0.31 -10.99 5.65
N VAL A 382 1.16 -11.87 5.10
CA VAL A 382 2.60 -11.87 5.36
C VAL A 382 3.25 -10.56 4.90
N VAL A 383 2.95 -10.13 3.68
CA VAL A 383 3.55 -8.94 3.06
C VAL A 383 3.16 -7.65 3.78
N ASN A 384 1.87 -7.49 4.12
CA ASN A 384 1.39 -6.28 4.80
C ASN A 384 1.91 -6.21 6.25
N LEU A 385 1.85 -7.32 6.98
CA LEU A 385 2.35 -7.35 8.35
C LEU A 385 3.86 -7.06 8.40
N THR A 386 4.63 -7.71 7.52
CA THR A 386 6.08 -7.50 7.43
C THR A 386 6.40 -6.10 6.89
N GLY A 387 5.76 -5.69 5.80
CA GLY A 387 6.07 -4.45 5.12
C GLY A 387 5.55 -3.23 5.87
N ILE A 388 4.24 -3.10 6.01
CA ILE A 388 3.62 -1.93 6.65
C ILE A 388 3.89 -1.94 8.15
N GLY A 389 3.77 -3.13 8.79
CA GLY A 389 3.93 -3.25 10.24
C GLY A 389 5.36 -3.04 10.71
N PHE A 390 6.32 -3.66 10.06
CA PHE A 390 7.71 -3.65 10.53
C PHE A 390 8.66 -2.79 9.69
N GLY A 391 8.28 -2.28 8.51
CA GLY A 391 9.19 -1.52 7.65
C GLY A 391 9.79 -0.30 8.35
N GLY A 392 8.96 0.60 8.84
CA GLY A 392 9.43 1.77 9.61
C GLY A 392 10.06 1.37 10.95
N THR A 393 9.48 0.38 11.64
CA THR A 393 9.93 -0.07 12.96
C THR A 393 11.33 -0.69 12.91
N ALA A 394 11.66 -1.44 11.86
CA ALA A 394 13.01 -2.02 11.73
C ALA A 394 14.11 -0.94 11.67
N THR A 395 13.85 0.16 10.97
CA THR A 395 14.78 1.31 10.93
C THR A 395 14.88 1.98 12.29
N ALA A 396 13.76 2.22 12.96
CA ALA A 396 13.70 2.86 14.27
C ALA A 396 14.42 2.07 15.35
N LEU A 397 14.27 0.73 15.36
CA LEU A 397 14.98 -0.15 16.29
C LEU A 397 16.50 -0.02 16.14
N LEU A 398 17.02 0.12 14.92
CA LEU A 398 18.44 0.36 14.73
C LEU A 398 18.86 1.74 15.24
N THR A 399 18.07 2.78 15.02
CA THR A 399 18.36 4.13 15.48
C THR A 399 18.40 4.20 16.99
N ASP A 400 17.38 3.65 17.69
CA ASP A 400 17.24 3.78 19.14
C ASP A 400 18.13 2.80 19.94
N TYR A 401 18.27 1.55 19.48
CA TYR A 401 18.91 0.51 20.31
C TYR A 401 20.31 0.08 19.83
N VAL A 402 20.58 0.16 18.51
CA VAL A 402 21.88 -0.20 17.94
C VAL A 402 22.80 1.01 17.88
N PHE A 403 22.36 2.06 17.16
CA PHE A 403 23.16 3.28 17.05
C PHE A 403 23.03 4.20 18.25
N ARG A 404 21.90 4.14 18.96
CA ARG A 404 21.57 4.98 20.14
C ARG A 404 21.74 6.47 19.87
N ASP A 405 21.49 6.88 18.64
CA ASP A 405 21.65 8.25 18.17
C ASP A 405 20.63 8.54 17.06
N PRO A 406 19.65 9.42 17.31
CA PRO A 406 18.67 9.82 16.29
C PRO A 406 19.32 10.41 15.03
N MET A 407 20.52 11.00 15.14
CA MET A 407 21.27 11.53 13.99
C MET A 407 21.90 10.44 13.10
N LYS A 408 21.82 9.18 13.49
CA LYS A 408 22.24 8.02 12.68
C LYS A 408 21.11 7.39 11.87
N LEU A 409 19.98 8.10 11.69
CA LEU A 409 18.87 7.65 10.88
C LEU A 409 19.28 7.22 9.46
N ASN A 410 20.19 7.99 8.84
CA ASN A 410 20.76 7.67 7.53
C ASN A 410 21.47 6.30 7.49
N TRP A 411 22.25 5.97 8.51
CA TRP A 411 22.92 4.68 8.63
C TRP A 411 21.94 3.55 8.95
N ALA A 412 20.92 3.82 9.78
CA ALA A 412 19.86 2.85 10.09
C ALA A 412 19.08 2.48 8.80
N MET A 413 18.67 3.47 8.01
CA MET A 413 18.00 3.26 6.72
C MET A 413 18.88 2.44 5.76
N SER A 414 20.14 2.81 5.60
CA SER A 414 21.10 2.10 4.73
C SER A 414 21.33 0.66 5.20
N SER A 415 21.45 0.42 6.51
CA SER A 415 21.62 -0.92 7.08
C SER A 415 20.41 -1.83 6.84
N ILE A 416 19.19 -1.30 7.03
CA ILE A 416 17.95 -2.04 6.72
C ILE A 416 17.84 -2.28 5.21
N ALA A 417 18.23 -1.31 4.38
CA ALA A 417 18.23 -1.48 2.93
C ALA A 417 19.17 -2.61 2.49
N MET A 418 20.37 -2.67 3.06
CA MET A 418 21.33 -3.74 2.78
C MET A 418 20.78 -5.10 3.24
N LEU A 419 20.32 -5.20 4.48
CA LEU A 419 19.81 -6.46 5.05
C LEU A 419 18.59 -6.97 4.29
N ALA A 420 17.56 -6.14 4.15
CA ALA A 420 16.32 -6.53 3.48
C ALA A 420 16.53 -6.78 1.98
N GLY A 421 17.38 -5.99 1.31
CA GLY A 421 17.69 -6.17 -0.10
C GLY A 421 18.46 -7.46 -0.37
N VAL A 422 19.46 -7.79 0.44
CA VAL A 422 20.19 -9.07 0.34
C VAL A 422 19.27 -10.25 0.61
N LEU A 423 18.43 -10.19 1.66
CA LEU A 423 17.45 -11.24 1.96
C LEU A 423 16.42 -11.38 0.82
N CYS A 424 15.96 -10.27 0.25
CA CYS A 424 15.09 -10.30 -0.92
C CYS A 424 15.73 -11.07 -2.08
N LEU A 425 16.95 -10.71 -2.48
CA LEU A 425 17.66 -11.38 -3.56
C LEU A 425 17.89 -12.85 -3.28
N LEU A 426 18.25 -13.20 -2.03
CA LEU A 426 18.41 -14.59 -1.61
C LEU A 426 17.10 -15.37 -1.77
N PHE A 427 16.00 -14.88 -1.20
CA PHE A 427 14.71 -15.59 -1.25
C PHE A 427 14.14 -15.66 -2.67
N LEU A 428 14.18 -14.58 -3.45
CA LEU A 428 13.73 -14.60 -4.83
C LEU A 428 14.61 -15.51 -5.71
N GLY A 429 15.93 -15.52 -5.48
CA GLY A 429 16.84 -16.47 -6.12
C GLY A 429 16.51 -17.92 -5.81
N LEU A 430 16.22 -18.22 -4.52
CA LEU A 430 15.78 -19.54 -4.08
C LEU A 430 14.41 -19.94 -4.63
N ALA A 431 13.55 -18.97 -4.96
CA ALA A 431 12.22 -19.20 -5.53
C ALA A 431 12.27 -19.67 -7.00
N VAL A 432 13.30 -19.31 -7.77
CA VAL A 432 13.35 -19.55 -9.23
C VAL A 432 13.18 -21.04 -9.58
N LYS A 433 13.97 -21.93 -8.99
CA LYS A 433 13.91 -23.38 -9.31
C LYS A 433 12.58 -24.03 -8.90
N PRO A 434 12.09 -23.85 -7.65
CA PRO A 434 10.78 -24.37 -7.25
C PRO A 434 9.63 -23.82 -8.10
N TYR A 435 9.71 -22.56 -8.51
CA TYR A 435 8.73 -21.95 -9.42
C TYR A 435 8.71 -22.65 -10.79
N GLN A 436 9.89 -22.93 -11.34
CA GLN A 436 10.01 -23.65 -12.62
C GLN A 436 9.37 -25.04 -12.56
N SER A 437 9.67 -25.80 -11.49
CA SER A 437 9.09 -27.14 -11.30
C SER A 437 7.56 -27.07 -11.18
N ALA A 438 7.04 -26.17 -10.33
CA ALA A 438 5.59 -26.01 -10.15
C ALA A 438 4.89 -25.57 -11.45
N TYR A 439 5.51 -24.69 -12.24
CA TYR A 439 4.97 -24.26 -13.52
C TYR A 439 4.92 -25.38 -14.54
N GLN A 440 5.96 -26.22 -14.60
CA GLN A 440 6.03 -27.40 -15.49
C GLN A 440 5.00 -28.47 -15.11
N SER A 441 4.83 -28.77 -13.80
CA SER A 441 3.80 -29.70 -13.32
C SER A 441 2.39 -29.22 -13.70
N LEU A 442 2.11 -27.92 -13.56
CA LEU A 442 0.82 -27.35 -13.98
C LEU A 442 0.58 -27.48 -15.49
N LEU A 443 1.61 -27.33 -16.33
CA LEU A 443 1.50 -27.53 -17.78
C LEU A 443 1.31 -28.99 -18.16
N ALA A 444 1.90 -29.92 -17.39
CA ALA A 444 1.75 -31.36 -17.58
C ALA A 444 0.39 -31.91 -17.10
N GLY A 445 -0.43 -31.07 -16.44
CA GLY A 445 -1.71 -31.50 -15.86
C GLY A 445 -1.53 -32.41 -14.63
N GLU A 446 -0.36 -32.40 -14.02
CA GLU A 446 -0.08 -33.15 -12.80
C GLU A 446 -0.57 -32.28 -11.60
N PRO A 447 -1.36 -32.88 -10.66
CA PRO A 447 -1.93 -32.16 -9.53
C PRO A 447 -0.89 -31.72 -8.49
#